data_40ee460cd27ab1f90843827a175c2e8a
#
_entry.id   40ee460cd27ab1f90843827a175c2e8a
#
_cell.length_a   1.000
_cell.length_b   1.000
_cell.length_c   1.000
_cell.angle_alpha   90.00
_cell.angle_beta   90.00
_cell.angle_gamma   90.00
#
_symmetry.space_group_name_H-M   'P 1'
#
loop_
_entity.id
_entity.type
_entity.pdbx_description
1 polymer ?
#
loop_
_entity_poly.entity_id
_entity_poly.type
_entity_poly.pdbx_seq_one_letter_code
_entity_poly.pdbx_strand_id
1 'polypeptide(L)' 'PFILEIEPPEDALTCRRKAFYERNGLQAQPYDHVQLPFQGGGPIVPLVIMADRAISPAQCRTFQQYLLDRVVKYTQYGK' A
#
# COMPACT_ATOMS: atom_id res chain seq x y z
N PRO A 1 -8.32 3.03 -11.87
CA PRO A 1 -8.08 3.96 -10.76
C PRO A 1 -6.61 4.03 -10.38
N PHE A 2 -6.21 5.16 -9.86
CA PHE A 2 -4.85 5.33 -9.35
C PHE A 2 -4.81 4.86 -7.90
N ILE A 3 -3.97 3.89 -7.61
CA ILE A 3 -3.90 3.27 -6.28
C ILE A 3 -2.44 3.26 -5.82
N LEU A 4 -2.22 3.63 -4.56
CA LEU A 4 -0.89 3.54 -3.95
C LEU A 4 -1.01 3.14 -2.49
N GLU A 5 0.13 2.83 -1.87
CA GLU A 5 0.18 2.50 -0.46
C GLU A 5 1.10 3.49 0.26
N ILE A 6 0.73 3.85 1.49
CA ILE A 6 1.50 4.76 2.32
C ILE A 6 1.63 4.21 3.73
N GLU A 7 2.58 4.75 4.48
CA GLU A 7 2.70 4.45 5.90
C GLU A 7 1.51 5.03 6.67
N PRO A 8 1.06 4.36 7.76
CA PRO A 8 -0.01 4.92 8.60
C PRO A 8 0.40 6.27 9.18
N PRO A 9 -0.56 7.18 9.42
CA PRO A 9 -0.25 8.51 9.94
C PRO A 9 0.05 8.46 11.44
N GLU A 10 1.26 8.12 11.80
CA GLU A 10 1.68 7.93 13.19
C GLU A 10 2.50 9.09 13.74
N ASP A 11 3.12 9.89 12.87
CA ASP A 11 3.94 11.03 13.29
C ASP A 11 3.71 12.21 12.34
N ALA A 12 4.43 13.30 12.58
CA ALA A 12 4.24 14.54 11.81
C ALA A 12 4.52 14.33 10.32
N LEU A 13 5.54 13.51 9.99
CA LEU A 13 5.92 13.27 8.61
C LEU A 13 4.87 12.44 7.87
N THR A 14 4.44 11.33 8.48
CA THR A 14 3.46 10.44 7.84
C THR A 14 2.08 11.10 7.76
N CYS A 15 1.71 11.91 8.77
CA CYS A 15 0.48 12.69 8.71
C CYS A 15 0.51 13.69 7.54
N ARG A 16 1.66 14.34 7.32
CA ARG A 16 1.82 15.28 6.22
C ARG A 16 1.73 14.59 4.86
N ARG A 17 2.30 13.40 4.73
CA ARG A 17 2.20 12.61 3.50
C ARG A 17 0.76 12.27 3.17
N LYS A 18 0.02 11.78 4.17
CA LYS A 18 -1.39 11.46 3.97
C LYS A 18 -2.18 12.69 3.55
N ALA A 19 -1.97 13.82 4.23
CA ALA A 19 -2.64 15.07 3.91
C ALA A 19 -2.28 15.54 2.49
N PHE A 20 -1.03 15.38 2.08
CA PHE A 20 -0.60 15.71 0.73
C PHE A 20 -1.41 14.93 -0.31
N TYR A 21 -1.52 13.61 -0.12
CA TYR A 21 -2.28 12.79 -1.07
C TYR A 21 -3.76 13.12 -1.05
N GLU A 22 -4.32 13.41 0.13
CA GLU A 22 -5.73 13.82 0.22
C GLU A 22 -5.98 15.13 -0.54
N ARG A 23 -5.06 16.09 -0.44
CA ARG A 23 -5.19 17.35 -1.18
C ARG A 23 -5.08 17.14 -2.69
N ASN A 24 -4.46 16.07 -3.11
CA ASN A 24 -4.32 15.72 -4.53
C ASN A 24 -5.41 14.76 -5.01
N GLY A 25 -6.50 14.66 -4.27
CA GLY A 25 -7.67 13.91 -4.69
C GLY A 25 -7.68 12.44 -4.35
N LEU A 26 -6.71 11.99 -3.55
CA LEU A 26 -6.68 10.61 -3.09
C LEU A 26 -7.42 10.46 -1.77
N GLN A 27 -7.98 9.29 -1.54
CA GLN A 27 -8.70 8.99 -0.30
C GLN A 27 -8.27 7.65 0.25
N ALA A 28 -8.20 7.54 1.57
CA ALA A 28 -7.85 6.30 2.24
C ALA A 28 -8.97 5.28 2.04
N GLN A 29 -8.60 4.04 1.78
CA GLN A 29 -9.54 2.96 1.55
C GLN A 29 -9.69 2.14 2.83
N PRO A 30 -10.90 1.61 3.13
CA PRO A 30 -11.15 0.90 4.39
C PRO A 30 -10.79 -0.58 4.30
N TYR A 31 -9.62 -0.91 3.77
CA TYR A 31 -9.18 -2.29 3.63
C TYR A 31 -7.90 -2.52 4.40
N ASP A 32 -7.81 -3.67 5.06
CA ASP A 32 -6.59 -4.07 5.73
C ASP A 32 -5.50 -4.34 4.69
N HIS A 33 -4.32 -3.81 4.93
CA HIS A 33 -3.21 -3.96 4.02
C HIS A 33 -1.90 -3.95 4.80
N VAL A 34 -0.98 -4.79 4.40
CA VAL A 34 0.32 -4.88 5.06
C VAL A 34 1.40 -5.00 4.00
N GLN A 35 2.59 -4.53 4.36
CA GLN A 35 3.78 -4.77 3.56
C GLN A 35 4.32 -6.14 3.91
N LEU A 36 4.46 -7.01 2.92
CA LEU A 36 5.00 -8.34 3.13
C LEU A 36 6.51 -8.28 3.33
N PRO A 37 7.06 -9.04 4.25
CA PRO A 37 8.50 -9.07 4.46
C PRO A 37 9.22 -9.71 3.26
N PHE A 38 10.41 -9.22 2.96
CA PHE A 38 11.25 -9.81 1.95
C PHE A 38 11.96 -11.03 2.52
N GLN A 39 12.07 -12.08 1.70
CA GLN A 39 12.88 -13.27 2.02
C GLN A 39 12.54 -13.92 3.35
N GLY A 40 11.28 -13.90 3.70
CA GLY A 40 10.80 -14.58 4.88
C GLY A 40 11.27 -14.02 6.20
N GLY A 41 11.91 -12.85 6.19
CA GLY A 41 12.36 -12.20 7.41
C GLY A 41 11.66 -10.88 7.64
N GLY A 42 11.74 -10.40 8.86
CA GLY A 42 11.28 -9.09 9.21
C GLY A 42 9.83 -9.03 9.66
N PRO A 43 9.45 -7.92 10.27
CA PRO A 43 8.10 -7.73 10.78
C PRO A 43 7.10 -7.44 9.65
N ILE A 44 5.84 -7.76 9.90
CA ILE A 44 4.75 -7.33 9.05
C ILE A 44 4.44 -5.87 9.37
N VAL A 45 4.47 -5.01 8.36
CA VAL A 45 4.26 -3.58 8.53
C VAL A 45 2.89 -3.20 7.97
N PRO A 46 1.98 -2.64 8.79
CA PRO A 46 0.70 -2.19 8.28
C PRO A 46 0.87 -0.97 7.38
N LEU A 47 0.06 -0.92 6.32
CA LEU A 47 0.06 0.19 5.37
C LEU A 47 -1.37 0.62 5.09
N VAL A 48 -1.52 1.83 4.57
CA VAL A 48 -2.82 2.37 4.16
C VAL A 48 -2.87 2.42 2.64
N ILE A 49 -3.94 1.87 2.08
CA ILE A 49 -4.19 1.98 0.64
C ILE A 49 -4.92 3.30 0.38
N MET A 50 -4.41 4.08 -0.56
CA MET A 50 -5.09 5.30 -1.02
C MET A 50 -5.37 5.19 -2.50
N ALA A 51 -6.50 5.74 -2.92
CA ALA A 51 -6.92 5.72 -4.31
C ALA A 51 -7.66 7.01 -4.66
N ASP A 52 -7.72 7.32 -5.95
CA ASP A 52 -8.39 8.52 -6.43
C ASP A 52 -9.92 8.41 -6.39
N ARG A 53 -10.43 7.25 -5.98
CA ARG A 53 -11.86 7.00 -5.81
C ARG A 53 -12.03 5.80 -4.88
N ALA A 54 -13.25 5.58 -4.42
CA ALA A 54 -13.56 4.36 -3.67
C ALA A 54 -13.37 3.16 -4.59
N ILE A 55 -12.62 2.16 -4.12
CA ILE A 55 -12.39 0.93 -4.89
C ILE A 55 -13.17 -0.22 -4.24
N SER A 56 -13.53 -1.21 -5.07
CA SER A 56 -14.23 -2.39 -4.60
C SER A 56 -13.27 -3.35 -3.90
N PRO A 57 -13.79 -4.29 -3.09
CA PRO A 57 -12.93 -5.34 -2.53
C PRO A 57 -12.18 -6.13 -3.59
N ALA A 58 -12.80 -6.36 -4.76
CA ALA A 58 -12.14 -7.05 -5.86
C ALA A 58 -10.97 -6.24 -6.42
N GLN A 59 -11.15 -4.94 -6.58
CA GLN A 59 -10.06 -4.06 -7.04
C GLN A 59 -8.92 -4.02 -6.02
N CYS A 60 -9.24 -4.01 -4.75
CA CYS A 60 -8.22 -4.05 -3.70
C CYS A 60 -7.42 -5.35 -3.77
N ARG A 61 -8.08 -6.49 -3.91
CA ARG A 61 -7.41 -7.78 -4.04
C ARG A 61 -6.52 -7.83 -5.27
N THR A 62 -6.98 -7.28 -6.40
CA THR A 62 -6.19 -7.21 -7.62
C THR A 62 -4.92 -6.41 -7.41
N PHE A 63 -5.02 -5.27 -6.73
CA PHE A 63 -3.86 -4.45 -6.41
C PHE A 63 -2.89 -5.20 -5.50
N GLN A 64 -3.40 -5.86 -4.46
CA GLN A 64 -2.58 -6.63 -3.53
C GLN A 64 -1.87 -7.79 -4.23
N GLN A 65 -2.56 -8.46 -5.13
CA GLN A 65 -1.98 -9.55 -5.91
C GLN A 65 -0.86 -9.03 -6.83
N TYR A 66 -1.08 -7.88 -7.44
CA TYR A 66 -0.07 -7.24 -8.27
C TYR A 66 1.21 -6.93 -7.47
N LEU A 67 1.05 -6.40 -6.25
CA LEU A 67 2.20 -6.13 -5.39
C LEU A 67 2.93 -7.42 -5.01
N LEU A 68 2.18 -8.45 -4.66
CA LEU A 68 2.75 -9.75 -4.30
C LEU A 68 3.55 -10.34 -5.44
N ASP A 69 3.01 -10.31 -6.66
CA ASP A 69 3.69 -10.81 -7.83
C ASP A 69 5.00 -10.05 -8.09
N ARG A 70 5.00 -8.74 -7.90
CA ARG A 70 6.21 -7.95 -8.07
C ARG A 70 7.26 -8.29 -7.03
N VAL A 71 6.85 -8.46 -5.77
CA VAL A 71 7.78 -8.82 -4.70
C VAL A 71 8.45 -10.17 -4.98
N VAL A 72 7.65 -11.17 -5.34
CA VAL A 72 8.18 -12.50 -5.67
C VAL A 72 9.13 -12.42 -6.85
N LYS A 73 8.75 -11.68 -7.89
CA LYS A 73 9.57 -11.54 -9.09
C LYS A 73 10.93 -10.90 -8.79
N TYR A 74 10.92 -9.80 -8.02
CA TYR A 74 12.16 -9.13 -7.64
C TYR A 74 13.03 -9.99 -6.73
N THR A 75 12.40 -10.72 -5.83
CA THR A 75 13.13 -11.63 -4.94
C THR A 75 13.88 -12.69 -5.73
N GLN A 76 13.27 -13.23 -6.78
CA GLN A 76 13.91 -14.22 -7.64
C GLN A 76 15.10 -13.64 -8.38
N TYR A 77 15.00 -12.41 -8.86
CA TYR A 77 16.08 -11.76 -9.59
C TYR A 77 17.15 -11.17 -8.69
N GLY A 78 16.84 -10.98 -7.42
CA GLY A 78 17.77 -10.39 -6.47
C GLY A 78 18.86 -11.32 -5.97
N LYS A 79 18.95 -12.48 -6.54
CA LYS A 79 19.98 -13.44 -6.15
C LYS A 79 21.28 -13.18 -6.93
#